data_e0113f650425d960a45e53ac01465cbd
#
_entry.id   e0113f650425d960a45e53ac01465cbd
#
_cell.length_a   1.000
_cell.length_b   1.000
_cell.length_c   1.000
_cell.angle_alpha   90.00
_cell.angle_beta   90.00
_cell.angle_gamma   90.00
#
_symmetry.space_group_name_H-M   'P 1'
#
loop_
_entity.id
_entity.type
_entity.pdbx_description
1 polymer ?
#
loop_
_entity_poly.entity_id
_entity_poly.type
_entity_poly.pdbx_seq_one_letter_code
_entity_poly.pdbx_strand_id
1 'polypeptide(L)'
;DLFVTETAQFADVILPASAWPEKNGTVTNTNRQVQMGRAALPLPGQAKPDWWIIQEIAKRFGLDWNYQHPRDVFAEMKQGMPSLDHISWERLEREQSVTYPCPAEDAPGHDVVFSDAFPTASGRAKFAPTRPLPPDEPVDNDYPTVLTTGRQLEHWHTGSMTRRAKVLDDLEPEAVASLAPAEF
;
A
#
# COMPACT_ATOMS: atom_id res chain seq x y z
N ASP A 1 -13.17 6.76 4.07
CA ASP A 1 -12.08 6.77 5.06
C ASP A 1 -12.52 6.06 6.34
N LEU A 2 -11.56 5.71 7.22
CA LEU A 2 -11.80 5.11 8.54
C LEU A 2 -12.30 6.12 9.56
N PHE A 3 -11.88 7.36 9.42
CA PHE A 3 -12.19 8.46 10.32
C PHE A 3 -12.67 9.67 9.55
N VAL A 4 -13.46 10.50 10.20
CA VAL A 4 -13.76 11.85 9.69
C VAL A 4 -12.54 12.72 9.94
N THR A 5 -11.68 12.81 8.93
CA THR A 5 -10.47 13.63 8.94
C THR A 5 -10.79 15.07 8.52
N GLU A 6 -9.82 15.96 8.64
CA GLU A 6 -9.94 17.34 8.17
C GLU A 6 -10.27 17.39 6.67
N THR A 7 -9.68 16.50 5.88
CA THR A 7 -10.02 16.36 4.44
C THR A 7 -11.46 15.92 4.22
N ALA A 8 -11.97 15.01 5.04
CA ALA A 8 -13.34 14.53 4.94
C ALA A 8 -14.39 15.64 5.22
N GLN A 9 -14.03 16.70 5.94
CA GLN A 9 -14.91 17.84 6.19
C GLN A 9 -15.26 18.65 4.93
N PHE A 10 -14.45 18.50 3.88
CA PHE A 10 -14.70 19.14 2.58
C PHE A 10 -15.48 18.25 1.60
N ALA A 11 -15.79 17.02 2.00
CA ALA A 11 -16.49 16.06 1.15
C ALA A 11 -18.01 16.21 1.25
N ASP A 12 -18.70 16.17 0.11
CA ASP A 12 -20.17 16.11 0.06
C ASP A 12 -20.70 14.71 0.41
N VAL A 13 -19.88 13.66 0.17
CA VAL A 13 -20.23 12.27 0.45
C VAL A 13 -19.05 11.58 1.17
N ILE A 14 -19.33 10.96 2.30
CA ILE A 14 -18.36 10.18 3.07
C ILE A 14 -18.79 8.71 3.06
N LEU A 15 -17.91 7.84 2.59
CA LEU A 15 -18.11 6.39 2.57
C LEU A 15 -17.22 5.77 3.67
N PRO A 16 -17.81 5.21 4.74
CA PRO A 16 -17.04 4.61 5.82
C PRO A 16 -16.39 3.30 5.35
N ALA A 17 -15.07 3.24 5.47
CA ALA A 17 -14.24 2.12 5.06
C ALA A 17 -13.83 1.25 6.26
N SER A 18 -13.49 0.00 5.98
CA SER A 18 -12.99 -0.94 6.98
C SER A 18 -11.51 -0.74 7.28
N ALA A 19 -11.14 -0.92 8.53
CA ALA A 19 -9.75 -1.03 8.94
C ALA A 19 -9.16 -2.40 8.54
N TRP A 20 -7.83 -2.52 8.63
CA TRP A 20 -7.12 -3.74 8.28
C TRP A 20 -7.63 -5.00 9.01
N PRO A 21 -7.81 -5.01 10.35
CA PRO A 21 -8.27 -6.20 11.06
C PRO A 21 -9.76 -6.52 10.86
N GLU A 22 -10.50 -5.72 10.11
CA GLU A 22 -11.94 -5.84 9.90
C GLU A 22 -12.29 -6.46 8.54
N LYS A 23 -11.30 -6.86 7.74
CA LYS A 23 -11.50 -7.40 6.39
C LYS A 23 -10.57 -8.54 6.04
N ASN A 24 -11.04 -9.41 5.14
CA ASN A 24 -10.21 -10.40 4.48
C ASN A 24 -9.57 -9.80 3.23
N GLY A 25 -8.40 -10.30 2.86
CA GLY A 25 -7.69 -9.88 1.65
C GLY A 25 -6.30 -10.47 1.57
N THR A 26 -5.58 -10.10 0.53
CA THR A 26 -4.16 -10.42 0.41
C THR A 26 -3.32 -9.17 0.60
N VAL A 27 -2.14 -9.34 1.18
CA VAL A 27 -1.17 -8.28 1.38
C VAL A 27 0.17 -8.74 0.84
N THR A 28 0.82 -7.88 0.09
CA THR A 28 2.15 -8.18 -0.44
C THR A 28 3.18 -7.26 0.21
N ASN A 29 4.21 -7.83 0.80
CA ASN A 29 5.29 -7.07 1.40
C ASN A 29 6.41 -6.76 0.38
N THR A 30 7.42 -6.02 0.82
CA THR A 30 8.50 -5.54 -0.06
C THR A 30 9.35 -6.68 -0.64
N ASN A 31 9.45 -7.83 0.03
CA ASN A 31 10.15 -9.00 -0.49
C ASN A 31 9.28 -9.89 -1.39
N ARG A 32 8.19 -9.36 -1.93
CA ARG A 32 7.29 -10.04 -2.87
C ARG A 32 6.51 -11.23 -2.28
N GLN A 33 6.39 -11.30 -0.98
CA GLN A 33 5.61 -12.33 -0.31
C GLN A 33 4.15 -11.91 -0.24
N VAL A 34 3.28 -12.63 -0.95
CA VAL A 34 1.83 -12.49 -0.89
C VAL A 34 1.34 -13.24 0.34
N GLN A 35 0.64 -12.57 1.22
CA GLN A 35 0.21 -13.10 2.51
C GLN A 35 -1.31 -13.05 2.63
N MET A 36 -1.88 -14.05 3.32
CA MET A 36 -3.30 -14.07 3.63
C MET A 36 -3.62 -13.17 4.83
N GLY A 37 -4.44 -12.16 4.60
CA GLY A 37 -5.04 -11.33 5.65
C GLY A 37 -6.44 -11.84 6.01
N ARG A 38 -6.73 -12.00 7.30
CA ARG A 38 -8.03 -12.42 7.82
C ARG A 38 -8.62 -11.39 8.76
N ALA A 39 -9.93 -11.17 8.63
CA ALA A 39 -10.65 -10.35 9.57
C ALA A 39 -10.58 -10.96 10.98
N ALA A 40 -10.14 -10.16 11.93
CA ALA A 40 -10.08 -10.49 13.36
C ALA A 40 -11.21 -9.79 14.15
N LEU A 41 -11.79 -8.74 13.58
CA LEU A 41 -12.83 -7.93 14.18
C LEU A 41 -14.02 -7.78 13.22
N PRO A 42 -15.24 -7.62 13.74
CA PRO A 42 -16.39 -7.28 12.92
C PRO A 42 -16.27 -5.85 12.38
N LEU A 43 -16.94 -5.60 11.26
CA LEU A 43 -17.08 -4.24 10.72
C LEU A 43 -17.85 -3.34 11.69
N PRO A 44 -17.37 -2.14 11.99
CA PRO A 44 -18.08 -1.20 12.85
C PRO A 44 -19.19 -0.47 12.08
N GLY A 45 -20.34 -0.31 12.70
CA GLY A 45 -21.44 0.52 12.18
C GLY A 45 -21.80 0.23 10.73
N GLN A 46 -21.65 1.24 9.85
CA GLN A 46 -21.95 1.14 8.42
C GLN A 46 -20.71 0.90 7.56
N ALA A 47 -19.55 0.70 8.14
CA ALA A 47 -18.31 0.48 7.40
C ALA A 47 -18.43 -0.71 6.45
N LYS A 48 -17.79 -0.58 5.28
CA LYS A 48 -17.73 -1.62 4.25
C LYS A 48 -16.28 -1.84 3.82
N PRO A 49 -15.94 -3.05 3.35
CA PRO A 49 -14.63 -3.30 2.74
C PRO A 49 -14.42 -2.44 1.49
N ASP A 50 -13.21 -1.96 1.27
CA ASP A 50 -12.89 -1.07 0.15
C ASP A 50 -13.28 -1.66 -1.21
N TRP A 51 -13.04 -2.97 -1.43
CA TRP A 51 -13.41 -3.64 -2.68
C TRP A 51 -14.91 -3.57 -2.95
N TRP A 52 -15.74 -3.68 -1.92
CA TRP A 52 -17.20 -3.57 -2.04
C TRP A 52 -17.62 -2.13 -2.35
N ILE A 53 -17.01 -1.14 -1.69
CA ILE A 53 -17.28 0.28 -1.95
C ILE A 53 -16.94 0.62 -3.41
N ILE A 54 -15.77 0.18 -3.88
CA ILE A 54 -15.32 0.40 -5.26
C ILE A 54 -16.28 -0.27 -6.26
N GLN A 55 -16.70 -1.51 -5.99
CA GLN A 55 -17.68 -2.21 -6.83
C GLN A 55 -19.01 -1.47 -6.90
N GLU A 56 -19.51 -0.97 -5.79
CA GLU A 56 -20.77 -0.23 -5.76
C GLU A 56 -20.69 1.11 -6.51
N ILE A 57 -19.55 1.74 -6.52
CA ILE A 57 -19.28 2.91 -7.35
C ILE A 57 -19.23 2.50 -8.82
N ALA A 58 -18.50 1.45 -9.16
CA ALA A 58 -18.36 0.93 -10.53
C ALA A 58 -19.72 0.59 -11.17
N LYS A 59 -20.60 -0.06 -10.41
CA LYS A 59 -21.98 -0.34 -10.85
C LYS A 59 -22.76 0.93 -11.21
N ARG A 60 -22.57 2.02 -10.48
CA ARG A 60 -23.22 3.32 -10.77
C ARG A 60 -22.67 3.99 -12.04
N PHE A 61 -21.48 3.62 -12.46
CA PHE A 61 -20.91 3.97 -13.77
C PHE A 61 -21.28 2.99 -14.89
N GLY A 62 -22.14 2.01 -14.61
CA GLY A 62 -22.62 1.05 -15.62
C GLY A 62 -21.68 -0.13 -15.85
N LEU A 63 -20.69 -0.36 -14.97
CA LEU A 63 -19.83 -1.55 -15.02
C LEU A 63 -20.55 -2.72 -14.35
N ASP A 64 -20.51 -3.90 -14.99
CA ASP A 64 -21.15 -5.12 -14.49
C ASP A 64 -20.21 -5.90 -13.56
N TRP A 65 -19.81 -5.28 -12.45
CA TRP A 65 -19.00 -5.96 -11.43
C TRP A 65 -19.91 -6.62 -10.40
N ASN A 66 -19.66 -7.89 -10.11
CA ASN A 66 -20.48 -8.68 -9.19
C ASN A 66 -19.67 -9.64 -8.33
N TYR A 67 -18.57 -9.16 -7.78
CA TYR A 67 -17.74 -9.92 -6.83
C TYR A 67 -18.50 -10.14 -5.53
N GLN A 68 -18.38 -11.34 -5.00
CA GLN A 68 -19.01 -11.71 -3.72
C GLN A 68 -18.00 -11.81 -2.59
N HIS A 69 -16.71 -11.97 -2.95
CA HIS A 69 -15.64 -12.15 -1.98
C HIS A 69 -14.33 -11.57 -2.54
N PRO A 70 -13.36 -11.10 -1.72
CA PRO A 70 -12.08 -10.61 -2.22
C PRO A 70 -11.27 -11.65 -3.00
N ARG A 71 -11.52 -12.94 -2.82
CA ARG A 71 -10.93 -13.99 -3.67
C ARG A 71 -11.33 -13.87 -5.15
N ASP A 72 -12.53 -13.38 -5.43
CA ASP A 72 -13.00 -13.21 -6.80
C ASP A 72 -12.21 -12.08 -7.47
N VAL A 73 -11.97 -10.99 -6.74
CA VAL A 73 -11.11 -9.88 -7.17
C VAL A 73 -9.67 -10.35 -7.35
N PHE A 74 -9.15 -11.16 -6.42
CA PHE A 74 -7.79 -11.71 -6.52
C PHE A 74 -7.63 -12.62 -7.73
N ALA A 75 -8.62 -13.46 -8.00
CA ALA A 75 -8.63 -14.35 -9.16
C ALA A 75 -8.60 -13.58 -10.50
N GLU A 76 -9.34 -12.48 -10.59
CA GLU A 76 -9.33 -11.62 -11.78
C GLU A 76 -8.03 -10.80 -11.88
N MET A 77 -7.52 -10.26 -10.78
CA MET A 77 -6.26 -9.52 -10.74
C MET A 77 -5.10 -10.35 -11.31
N LYS A 78 -5.06 -11.65 -11.05
CA LYS A 78 -4.05 -12.56 -11.59
C LYS A 78 -4.03 -12.60 -13.12
N GLN A 79 -5.16 -12.39 -13.79
CA GLN A 79 -5.21 -12.34 -15.26
C GLN A 79 -4.43 -11.16 -15.83
N GLY A 80 -4.36 -10.06 -15.09
CA GLY A 80 -3.54 -8.89 -15.43
C GLY A 80 -2.10 -8.92 -14.87
N MET A 81 -1.80 -9.90 -14.01
CA MET A 81 -0.51 -10.03 -13.33
C MET A 81 0.03 -11.47 -13.41
N PRO A 82 0.61 -11.90 -14.55
CA PRO A 82 1.12 -13.26 -14.71
C PRO A 82 2.17 -13.67 -13.68
N SER A 83 2.84 -12.69 -13.02
CA SER A 83 3.76 -12.98 -11.92
C SER A 83 3.10 -13.60 -10.69
N LEU A 84 1.76 -13.52 -10.59
CA LEU A 84 0.96 -14.17 -9.55
C LEU A 84 0.40 -15.54 -9.96
N ASP A 85 0.74 -16.03 -11.13
CA ASP A 85 0.36 -17.37 -11.53
C ASP A 85 0.83 -18.38 -10.48
N HIS A 86 0.09 -19.48 -10.35
CA HIS A 86 0.32 -20.53 -9.35
C HIS A 86 0.13 -20.09 -7.89
N ILE A 87 -0.35 -18.88 -7.65
CA ILE A 87 -0.77 -18.44 -6.31
C ILE A 87 -2.29 -18.33 -6.31
N SER A 88 -2.96 -19.37 -5.79
CA SER A 88 -4.42 -19.35 -5.61
C SER A 88 -4.80 -18.87 -4.22
N TRP A 89 -6.06 -18.45 -4.06
CA TRP A 89 -6.61 -18.12 -2.75
C TRP A 89 -6.53 -19.31 -1.80
N GLU A 90 -6.88 -20.50 -2.28
CA GLU A 90 -6.84 -21.76 -1.54
C GLU A 90 -5.42 -22.14 -1.11
N ARG A 91 -4.44 -21.85 -1.96
CA ARG A 91 -3.03 -22.02 -1.62
C ARG A 91 -2.64 -21.08 -0.49
N LEU A 92 -3.02 -19.81 -0.54
CA LEU A 92 -2.75 -18.84 0.52
C LEU A 92 -3.46 -19.18 1.82
N GLU A 93 -4.66 -19.75 1.77
CA GLU A 93 -5.34 -20.25 2.97
C GLU A 93 -4.59 -21.40 3.63
N ARG A 94 -3.96 -22.27 2.84
CA ARG A 94 -3.19 -23.42 3.32
C ARG A 94 -1.79 -23.02 3.80
N GLU A 95 -1.08 -22.22 3.02
CA GLU A 95 0.35 -21.91 3.22
C GLU A 95 0.58 -20.59 3.95
N GLN A 96 -0.45 -19.77 4.09
CA GLN A 96 -0.46 -18.43 4.69
C GLN A 96 0.29 -17.37 3.89
N SER A 97 1.35 -17.72 3.18
CA SER A 97 2.11 -16.83 2.33
C SER A 97 2.84 -17.58 1.23
N VAL A 98 2.98 -16.93 0.07
CA VAL A 98 3.76 -17.43 -1.08
C VAL A 98 4.51 -16.28 -1.72
N THR A 99 5.80 -16.48 -2.03
CA THR A 99 6.61 -15.48 -2.75
C THR A 99 6.36 -15.60 -4.25
N TYR A 100 6.21 -14.48 -4.94
CA TYR A 100 6.10 -14.45 -6.40
C TYR A 100 7.39 -13.93 -7.07
N PRO A 101 7.69 -14.31 -8.33
CA PRO A 101 6.98 -15.29 -9.13
C PRO A 101 7.19 -16.69 -8.60
N CYS A 102 6.20 -17.54 -8.88
CA CYS A 102 6.18 -18.92 -8.44
C CYS A 102 6.12 -19.84 -9.68
N PRO A 103 7.05 -20.80 -9.83
CA PRO A 103 7.16 -21.59 -11.07
C PRO A 103 6.09 -22.67 -11.22
N ALA A 104 5.49 -23.11 -10.11
CA ALA A 104 4.42 -24.10 -10.08
C ALA A 104 3.59 -23.97 -8.80
N GLU A 105 2.40 -24.59 -8.79
CA GLU A 105 1.42 -24.46 -7.71
C GLU A 105 1.89 -25.06 -6.36
N ASP A 106 2.79 -26.01 -6.42
CA ASP A 106 3.38 -26.71 -5.27
C ASP A 106 4.86 -26.33 -5.01
N ALA A 107 5.42 -25.45 -5.83
CA ALA A 107 6.79 -25.01 -5.70
C ALA A 107 6.91 -23.72 -4.89
N PRO A 108 8.02 -23.49 -4.16
CA PRO A 108 8.30 -22.20 -3.55
C PRO A 108 8.51 -21.13 -4.62
N GLY A 109 8.26 -19.88 -4.27
CA GLY A 109 8.58 -18.74 -5.12
C GLY A 109 10.09 -18.51 -5.25
N HIS A 110 10.48 -17.71 -6.24
CA HIS A 110 11.88 -17.33 -6.42
C HIS A 110 12.32 -16.27 -5.42
N ASP A 111 13.32 -16.57 -4.61
CA ASP A 111 13.92 -15.60 -3.69
C ASP A 111 14.63 -14.46 -4.43
N VAL A 112 15.28 -14.80 -5.54
CA VAL A 112 15.97 -13.84 -6.41
C VAL A 112 15.32 -13.87 -7.80
N VAL A 113 14.94 -12.71 -8.31
CA VAL A 113 14.40 -12.56 -9.67
C VAL A 113 15.52 -12.21 -10.65
N PHE A 114 15.31 -12.55 -11.94
CA PHE A 114 16.24 -12.25 -13.03
C PHE A 114 17.63 -12.90 -12.87
N SER A 115 17.72 -14.03 -12.16
CA SER A 115 18.96 -14.79 -11.98
C SER A 115 19.55 -15.29 -13.32
N ASP A 116 18.70 -15.68 -14.24
CA ASP A 116 19.11 -16.25 -15.54
C ASP A 116 19.12 -15.22 -16.67
N ALA A 117 18.07 -14.40 -16.74
CA ALA A 117 17.94 -13.36 -17.76
C ALA A 117 16.94 -12.29 -17.33
N PHE A 118 17.05 -11.09 -17.90
CA PHE A 118 16.05 -10.04 -17.79
C PHE A 118 14.94 -10.23 -18.84
N PRO A 119 13.69 -9.83 -18.57
CA PRO A 119 12.58 -9.94 -19.51
C PRO A 119 12.64 -8.85 -20.59
N THR A 120 13.73 -8.81 -21.34
CA THR A 120 13.99 -7.91 -22.44
C THR A 120 14.35 -8.72 -23.69
N ALA A 121 14.20 -8.16 -24.87
CA ALA A 121 14.54 -8.84 -26.11
C ALA A 121 16.01 -9.32 -26.18
N SER A 122 16.92 -8.67 -25.47
CA SER A 122 18.35 -9.03 -25.40
C SER A 122 18.68 -9.97 -24.23
N GLY A 123 17.75 -10.24 -23.33
CA GLY A 123 17.99 -10.96 -22.07
C GLY A 123 18.85 -10.20 -21.06
N ARG A 124 19.23 -8.95 -21.35
CA ARG A 124 20.07 -8.13 -20.49
C ARG A 124 19.29 -6.95 -19.91
N ALA A 125 19.70 -6.50 -18.74
CA ALA A 125 19.17 -5.26 -18.17
C ALA A 125 19.51 -4.07 -19.10
N LYS A 126 18.58 -3.10 -19.16
CA LYS A 126 18.77 -1.86 -19.90
C LYS A 126 19.01 -0.72 -18.91
N PHE A 127 20.18 -0.11 -19.00
CA PHE A 127 20.44 1.14 -18.27
C PHE A 127 19.76 2.31 -18.97
N ALA A 128 18.99 3.09 -18.23
CA ALA A 128 18.43 4.35 -18.69
C ALA A 128 19.29 5.48 -18.11
N PRO A 129 20.14 6.16 -18.92
CA PRO A 129 20.94 7.28 -18.43
C PRO A 129 20.02 8.44 -18.06
N THR A 130 20.16 8.94 -16.85
CA THR A 130 19.36 10.06 -16.35
C THR A 130 20.32 11.16 -15.87
N ARG A 131 20.03 12.39 -16.21
CA ARG A 131 20.72 13.55 -15.64
C ARG A 131 19.98 13.96 -14.38
N PRO A 132 20.66 14.11 -13.23
CA PRO A 132 20.07 14.75 -12.07
C PRO A 132 19.62 16.17 -12.43
N LEU A 133 18.38 16.47 -12.16
CA LEU A 133 17.88 17.84 -12.29
C LEU A 133 18.02 18.55 -10.94
N PRO A 134 18.32 19.85 -10.93
CA PRO A 134 18.25 20.63 -9.69
C PRO A 134 16.79 20.66 -9.20
N PRO A 135 16.56 20.95 -7.92
CA PRO A 135 15.20 21.18 -7.43
C PRO A 135 14.60 22.40 -8.11
N ASP A 136 13.27 22.41 -8.25
CA ASP A 136 12.56 23.53 -8.89
C ASP A 136 12.72 24.82 -8.08
N GLU A 137 12.88 24.69 -6.75
CA GLU A 137 13.15 25.81 -5.83
C GLU A 137 14.54 25.61 -5.21
N PRO A 138 15.63 26.12 -5.84
CA PRO A 138 16.95 26.11 -5.24
C PRO A 138 17.02 27.13 -4.08
N VAL A 139 17.92 26.89 -3.14
CA VAL A 139 18.21 27.87 -2.08
C VAL A 139 18.71 29.20 -2.65
N ASP A 140 18.34 30.30 -2.03
CA ASP A 140 18.76 31.67 -2.36
C ASP A 140 19.06 32.49 -1.10
N ASN A 141 19.25 33.80 -1.24
CA ASN A 141 19.57 34.67 -0.10
C ASN A 141 18.40 34.86 0.87
N ASP A 142 17.17 34.78 0.38
CA ASP A 142 15.95 34.93 1.19
C ASP A 142 15.57 33.59 1.84
N TYR A 143 15.88 32.47 1.17
CA TYR A 143 15.63 31.10 1.63
C TYR A 143 16.91 30.26 1.57
N PRO A 144 17.87 30.48 2.49
CA PRO A 144 19.20 29.86 2.40
C PRO A 144 19.24 28.40 2.84
N THR A 145 18.17 27.89 3.43
CA THR A 145 18.13 26.56 4.05
C THR A 145 17.18 25.61 3.30
N VAL A 146 17.62 24.40 3.08
CA VAL A 146 16.76 23.33 2.52
C VAL A 146 15.89 22.75 3.61
N LEU A 147 14.57 22.86 3.47
CA LEU A 147 13.62 22.11 4.29
C LEU A 147 13.52 20.68 3.77
N THR A 148 13.82 19.72 4.61
CA THR A 148 13.63 18.30 4.29
C THR A 148 12.74 17.62 5.33
N THR A 149 11.88 16.72 4.90
CA THR A 149 11.04 15.92 5.80
C THR A 149 11.66 14.56 6.03
N GLY A 150 11.71 14.13 7.28
CA GLY A 150 12.12 12.80 7.71
C GLY A 150 10.93 11.94 8.14
N ARG A 151 11.14 10.63 8.18
CA ARG A 151 10.18 9.70 8.76
C ARG A 151 10.36 9.63 10.27
N GLN A 152 9.24 9.55 10.97
CA GLN A 152 9.18 9.32 12.40
C GLN A 152 8.62 7.91 12.63
N LEU A 153 9.22 7.14 13.54
CA LEU A 153 8.87 5.73 13.73
C LEU A 153 7.44 5.56 14.25
N GLU A 154 7.06 6.43 15.17
CA GLU A 154 5.79 6.39 15.91
C GLU A 154 4.60 6.81 15.07
N HIS A 155 4.84 7.62 14.04
CA HIS A 155 3.78 8.17 13.23
C HIS A 155 3.85 7.78 11.76
N TRP A 156 2.72 7.27 11.24
CA TRP A 156 2.58 6.92 9.84
C TRP A 156 2.19 8.16 9.02
N HIS A 157 3.09 8.59 8.14
CA HIS A 157 2.91 9.78 7.29
C HIS A 157 2.52 11.02 8.11
N THR A 158 1.33 11.59 7.83
CA THR A 158 0.79 12.77 8.52
C THR A 158 0.21 12.47 9.93
N GLY A 159 0.24 11.21 10.35
CA GLY A 159 -0.26 10.80 11.66
C GLY A 159 -1.78 10.73 11.78
N SER A 160 -2.53 10.84 10.68
CA SER A 160 -4.00 10.86 10.73
C SER A 160 -4.63 9.62 11.39
N MET A 161 -3.94 8.49 11.38
CA MET A 161 -4.32 7.28 12.12
C MET A 161 -3.55 7.13 13.43
N THR A 162 -2.23 7.22 13.38
CA THR A 162 -1.35 6.91 14.53
C THR A 162 -1.46 7.92 15.66
N ARG A 163 -1.76 9.19 15.39
CA ARG A 163 -2.06 10.18 16.43
C ARG A 163 -3.38 9.94 17.17
N ARG A 164 -4.23 9.02 16.68
CA ARG A 164 -5.42 8.54 17.40
C ARG A 164 -5.12 7.38 18.34
N ALA A 165 -3.92 6.82 18.25
CA ALA A 165 -3.41 5.83 19.20
C ALA A 165 -2.67 6.57 20.31
N LYS A 166 -3.33 6.70 21.49
CA LYS A 166 -2.84 7.49 22.61
C LYS A 166 -1.37 7.20 22.98
N VAL A 167 -0.98 5.93 22.98
CA VAL A 167 0.40 5.55 23.32
C VAL A 167 1.43 6.12 22.36
N LEU A 168 1.12 6.13 21.06
CA LEU A 168 2.01 6.67 20.02
C LEU A 168 2.06 8.20 20.08
N ASP A 169 0.92 8.82 20.32
CA ASP A 169 0.82 10.27 20.45
C ASP A 169 1.49 10.77 21.75
N ASP A 170 1.42 10.01 22.84
CA ASP A 170 2.12 10.32 24.08
C ASP A 170 3.67 10.22 23.93
N LEU A 171 4.17 9.35 23.04
CA LEU A 171 5.60 9.19 22.76
C LEU A 171 6.16 10.37 21.92
N GLU A 172 5.42 10.78 20.90
CA GLU A 172 5.81 11.83 19.95
C GLU A 172 4.64 12.80 19.70
N PRO A 173 4.33 13.67 20.66
CA PRO A 173 3.13 14.51 20.61
C PRO A 173 3.24 15.69 19.63
N GLU A 174 4.46 16.13 19.31
CA GLU A 174 4.70 17.37 18.59
C GLU A 174 5.51 17.17 17.31
N ALA A 175 5.30 18.03 16.33
CA ALA A 175 6.17 18.11 15.17
C ALA A 175 7.48 18.82 15.56
N VAL A 176 8.60 18.19 15.29
CA VAL A 176 9.94 18.69 15.67
C VAL A 176 10.73 19.08 14.43
N ALA A 177 11.30 20.28 14.44
CA ALA A 177 12.31 20.70 13.47
C ALA A 177 13.70 20.60 14.11
N SER A 178 14.61 19.93 13.40
CA SER A 178 16.02 19.79 13.83
C SER A 178 16.91 20.67 12.98
N LEU A 179 17.74 21.48 13.62
CA LEU A 179 18.71 22.35 12.97
C LEU A 179 20.12 22.07 13.53
N ALA A 180 21.15 22.39 12.76
CA ALA A 180 22.51 22.37 13.29
C ALA A 180 22.65 23.44 14.40
N PRO A 181 23.42 23.18 15.48
CA PRO A 181 23.56 24.15 16.58
C PRO A 181 24.07 25.53 16.15
N ALA A 182 24.77 25.62 15.04
CA ALA A 182 25.27 26.88 14.51
C ALA A 182 24.21 27.72 13.78
N GLU A 183 23.04 27.13 13.52
CA GLU A 183 21.93 27.79 12.81
C GLU A 183 20.83 28.27 13.77
N PHE A 184 21.05 28.11 15.08
CA PHE A 184 20.18 28.62 16.14
C PHE A 184 20.49 30.07 16.50
#